data_4d7a753a05ccba0848980113f0216c0f
#
_entry.id   4d7a753a05ccba0848980113f0216c0f
#
_cell.length_a   1.000
_cell.length_b   1.000
_cell.length_c   1.000
_cell.angle_alpha   90.00
_cell.angle_beta   90.00
_cell.angle_gamma   90.00
#
_symmetry.space_group_name_H-M   'P 1'
#
loop_
_entity.id
_entity.type
_entity.pdbx_description
1 polymer ?
#
loop_
_entity_poly.entity_id
_entity_poly.type
_entity_poly.pdbx_seq_one_letter_code
_entity_poly.pdbx_strand_id
1 'polypeptide(L)'
;MFPNVPWQRCQFHLQQNAQAYVLRMEMRAAVASDLRSVSNAADRGAADEQLRKVVEKYRYTAPKLSEWMEANVPEGRSVFALSEAHRRRLRTVNGLERVNEELKRRTRVATLFPNEASLLRLVSALTAEISEEWETARAYLTMPDETQETDSRPPDPPAQRRGSERKQPNPE
;
A
#
# COMPACT_ATOMS: atom_id res chain seq x y z
N MET A 1 20.48 0.74 2.89
CA MET A 1 19.30 0.60 2.02
C MET A 1 18.90 -0.87 2.06
N PHE A 2 17.61 -1.19 2.24
CA PHE A 2 17.14 -2.58 2.28
C PHE A 2 16.93 -3.07 0.84
N PRO A 3 17.81 -3.88 0.28
CA PRO A 3 17.83 -4.16 -1.16
C PRO A 3 16.62 -4.95 -1.67
N ASN A 4 15.94 -5.67 -0.78
CA ASN A 4 14.79 -6.54 -1.12
C ASN A 4 13.43 -5.95 -0.75
N VAL A 5 13.38 -4.71 -0.23
CA VAL A 5 12.13 -4.06 0.13
C VAL A 5 11.66 -3.17 -1.01
N PRO A 6 10.46 -3.39 -1.57
CA PRO A 6 9.93 -2.54 -2.63
C PRO A 6 9.76 -1.11 -2.14
N TRP A 7 10.26 -0.17 -2.93
CA TRP A 7 10.05 1.25 -2.65
C TRP A 7 8.59 1.62 -2.91
N GLN A 8 7.95 2.25 -1.91
CA GLN A 8 6.59 2.77 -2.02
C GLN A 8 6.58 4.23 -1.62
N ARG A 9 6.25 5.11 -2.56
CA ARG A 9 6.03 6.52 -2.26
C ARG A 9 4.60 6.74 -1.75
N CYS A 10 4.45 7.62 -0.76
CA CYS A 10 3.15 7.97 -0.20
C CYS A 10 2.23 8.55 -1.29
N GLN A 11 1.09 7.88 -1.53
CA GLN A 11 0.14 8.30 -2.57
C GLN A 11 -0.51 9.66 -2.26
N PHE A 12 -0.68 10.01 -0.98
CA PHE A 12 -1.16 11.32 -0.59
C PHE A 12 -0.18 12.44 -0.98
N HIS A 13 1.11 12.27 -0.66
CA HIS A 13 2.12 13.24 -1.04
C HIS A 13 2.37 13.30 -2.55
N LEU A 14 2.23 12.19 -3.27
CA LEU A 14 2.22 12.22 -4.74
C LEU A 14 1.10 13.12 -5.27
N GLN A 15 -0.12 12.98 -4.73
CA GLN A 15 -1.24 13.82 -5.12
C GLN A 15 -1.00 15.30 -4.77
N GLN A 16 -0.44 15.60 -3.59
CA GLN A 16 -0.07 16.96 -3.21
C GLN A 16 0.99 17.55 -4.13
N ASN A 17 2.05 16.80 -4.42
CA ASN A 17 3.14 17.26 -5.26
C ASN A 17 2.68 17.55 -6.70
N ALA A 18 1.75 16.74 -7.23
CA ALA A 18 1.14 16.99 -8.54
C ALA A 18 0.47 18.37 -8.62
N GLN A 19 -0.12 18.86 -7.51
CA GLN A 19 -0.78 20.16 -7.47
C GLN A 19 0.17 21.34 -7.73
N ALA A 20 1.47 21.18 -7.48
CA ALA A 20 2.47 22.21 -7.79
C ALA A 20 2.63 22.45 -9.30
N TYR A 21 2.27 21.47 -10.13
CA TYR A 21 2.33 21.55 -11.59
C TYR A 21 1.00 21.96 -12.23
N VAL A 22 -0.03 22.22 -11.42
CA VAL A 22 -1.36 22.65 -11.89
C VAL A 22 -1.42 24.17 -11.89
N LEU A 23 -1.36 24.77 -13.08
CA LEU A 23 -1.33 26.22 -13.26
C LEU A 23 -2.68 26.88 -12.93
N ARG A 24 -3.80 26.21 -13.20
CA ARG A 24 -5.15 26.75 -13.02
C ARG A 24 -5.84 26.12 -11.82
N MET A 25 -6.34 26.95 -10.91
CA MET A 25 -7.04 26.49 -9.69
C MET A 25 -8.23 25.58 -10.02
N GLU A 26 -8.96 25.85 -11.10
CA GLU A 26 -10.11 25.09 -11.57
C GLU A 26 -9.76 23.61 -11.89
N MET A 27 -8.53 23.37 -12.35
CA MET A 27 -8.07 22.02 -12.71
C MET A 27 -7.69 21.18 -11.49
N ARG A 28 -7.44 21.78 -10.32
CA ARG A 28 -6.92 21.06 -9.15
C ARG A 28 -7.82 19.92 -8.69
N ALA A 29 -9.12 20.15 -8.65
CA ALA A 29 -10.09 19.13 -8.24
C ALA A 29 -10.13 17.97 -9.25
N ALA A 30 -10.09 18.26 -10.55
CA ALA A 30 -10.05 17.24 -11.59
C ALA A 30 -8.77 16.41 -11.55
N VAL A 31 -7.60 17.05 -11.42
CA VAL A 31 -6.31 16.36 -11.28
C VAL A 31 -6.27 15.47 -10.03
N ALA A 32 -6.77 15.97 -8.91
CA ALA A 32 -6.86 15.18 -7.68
C ALA A 32 -7.80 13.97 -7.81
N SER A 33 -8.92 14.12 -8.53
CA SER A 33 -9.85 13.04 -8.84
C SER A 33 -9.20 11.98 -9.74
N ASP A 34 -8.52 12.42 -10.80
CA ASP A 34 -7.84 11.54 -11.75
C ASP A 34 -6.73 10.73 -11.07
N LEU A 35 -5.90 11.35 -10.23
CA LEU A 35 -4.87 10.65 -9.44
C LEU A 35 -5.47 9.66 -8.42
N ARG A 36 -6.60 10.01 -7.80
CA ARG A 36 -7.32 9.07 -6.94
C ARG A 36 -7.85 7.86 -7.71
N SER A 37 -8.31 8.04 -8.96
CA SER A 37 -8.76 6.92 -9.78
C SER A 37 -7.63 5.94 -10.09
N VAL A 38 -6.42 6.43 -10.35
CA VAL A 38 -5.21 5.60 -10.50
C VAL A 38 -4.90 4.84 -9.21
N SER A 39 -4.93 5.54 -8.07
CA SER A 39 -4.60 4.96 -6.75
C SER A 39 -5.63 3.96 -6.24
N ASN A 40 -6.88 4.05 -6.69
CA ASN A 40 -8.00 3.19 -6.31
C ASN A 40 -8.31 2.10 -7.36
N ALA A 41 -7.46 1.93 -8.35
CA ALA A 41 -7.62 0.86 -9.34
C ALA A 41 -7.63 -0.54 -8.68
N ALA A 42 -8.29 -1.49 -9.30
CA ALA A 42 -8.43 -2.85 -8.77
C ALA A 42 -7.09 -3.56 -8.65
N ASP A 43 -6.23 -3.40 -9.64
CA ASP A 43 -4.90 -4.00 -9.71
C ASP A 43 -3.89 -3.07 -10.37
N ARG A 44 -2.64 -3.55 -10.46
CA ARG A 44 -1.55 -2.78 -11.06
C ARG A 44 -1.75 -2.50 -12.54
N GLY A 45 -2.29 -3.46 -13.29
CA GLY A 45 -2.55 -3.30 -14.72
C GLY A 45 -3.59 -2.22 -15.00
N ALA A 46 -4.70 -2.25 -14.25
CA ALA A 46 -5.74 -1.21 -14.30
C ALA A 46 -5.19 0.17 -13.88
N ALA A 47 -4.31 0.22 -12.87
CA ALA A 47 -3.65 1.47 -12.46
C ALA A 47 -2.74 2.02 -13.55
N ASP A 48 -2.00 1.16 -14.25
CA ASP A 48 -1.10 1.54 -15.34
C ASP A 48 -1.89 2.06 -16.55
N GLU A 49 -3.00 1.42 -16.89
CA GLU A 49 -3.88 1.87 -17.96
C GLU A 49 -4.53 3.21 -17.63
N GLN A 50 -5.03 3.35 -16.40
CA GLN A 50 -5.63 4.60 -15.95
C GLN A 50 -4.62 5.74 -15.92
N LEU A 51 -3.38 5.48 -15.48
CA LEU A 51 -2.31 6.48 -15.52
C LEU A 51 -2.03 6.94 -16.95
N ARG A 52 -1.94 6.01 -17.91
CA ARG A 52 -1.75 6.39 -19.33
C ARG A 52 -2.85 7.31 -19.84
N LYS A 53 -4.12 7.01 -19.51
CA LYS A 53 -5.26 7.85 -19.88
C LYS A 53 -5.16 9.26 -19.28
N VAL A 54 -4.78 9.35 -18.02
CA VAL A 54 -4.62 10.62 -17.30
C VAL A 54 -3.45 11.43 -17.87
N VAL A 55 -2.30 10.81 -18.12
CA VAL A 55 -1.13 11.44 -18.74
C VAL A 55 -1.50 12.02 -20.12
N GLU A 56 -2.17 11.23 -20.96
CA GLU A 56 -2.60 11.69 -22.29
C GLU A 56 -3.60 12.84 -22.20
N LYS A 57 -4.56 12.79 -21.27
CA LYS A 57 -5.53 13.88 -21.03
C LYS A 57 -4.87 15.23 -20.79
N TYR A 58 -3.75 15.23 -20.04
CA TYR A 58 -3.04 16.46 -19.67
C TYR A 58 -1.86 16.83 -20.58
N ARG A 59 -1.54 16.00 -21.56
CA ARG A 59 -0.39 16.19 -22.47
C ARG A 59 -0.33 17.59 -23.11
N TYR A 60 -1.47 18.09 -23.56
CA TYR A 60 -1.56 19.39 -24.23
C TYR A 60 -2.00 20.52 -23.32
N THR A 61 -2.81 20.24 -22.29
CA THR A 61 -3.36 21.28 -21.41
C THR A 61 -2.45 21.63 -20.25
N ALA A 62 -1.63 20.68 -19.79
CA ALA A 62 -0.67 20.84 -18.70
C ALA A 62 0.55 19.90 -18.91
N PRO A 63 1.41 20.16 -19.91
CA PRO A 63 2.49 19.25 -20.30
C PRO A 63 3.46 18.94 -19.16
N LYS A 64 3.84 19.93 -18.36
CA LYS A 64 4.70 19.71 -17.19
C LYS A 64 4.08 18.78 -16.14
N LEU A 65 2.76 18.85 -15.95
CA LEU A 65 2.03 17.94 -15.07
C LEU A 65 2.03 16.52 -15.65
N SER A 66 1.79 16.38 -16.96
CA SER A 66 1.80 15.10 -17.66
C SER A 66 3.16 14.40 -17.53
N GLU A 67 4.26 15.09 -17.84
CA GLU A 67 5.63 14.60 -17.68
C GLU A 67 5.93 14.20 -16.23
N TRP A 68 5.53 15.06 -15.29
CA TRP A 68 5.73 14.76 -13.86
C TRP A 68 4.97 13.52 -13.43
N MET A 69 3.71 13.35 -13.85
CA MET A 69 2.90 12.18 -13.52
C MET A 69 3.50 10.90 -14.08
N GLU A 70 3.94 10.90 -15.33
CA GLU A 70 4.57 9.76 -15.98
C GLU A 70 5.83 9.31 -15.23
N ALA A 71 6.67 10.25 -14.78
CA ALA A 71 7.91 9.97 -14.07
C ALA A 71 7.70 9.52 -12.59
N ASN A 72 6.72 10.10 -11.89
CA ASN A 72 6.65 9.97 -10.41
C ASN A 72 5.53 9.06 -9.91
N VAL A 73 4.37 9.00 -10.57
CA VAL A 73 3.22 8.20 -10.10
C VAL A 73 3.54 6.71 -10.04
N PRO A 74 4.37 6.13 -10.93
CA PRO A 74 4.81 4.74 -10.84
C PRO A 74 5.39 4.32 -9.49
N GLU A 75 6.10 5.23 -8.78
CA GLU A 75 6.68 4.98 -7.46
C GLU A 75 5.64 4.74 -6.35
N GLY A 76 4.39 5.16 -6.55
CA GLY A 76 3.26 4.96 -5.63
C GLY A 76 2.47 3.67 -5.89
N ARG A 77 2.94 2.76 -6.77
CA ARG A 77 2.20 1.58 -7.19
C ARG A 77 2.71 0.25 -6.62
N SER A 78 3.80 0.26 -5.87
CA SER A 78 4.33 -0.96 -5.22
C SER A 78 3.32 -1.60 -4.28
N VAL A 79 2.42 -0.81 -3.71
CA VAL A 79 1.33 -1.27 -2.84
C VAL A 79 0.38 -2.25 -3.53
N PHE A 80 0.28 -2.27 -4.86
CA PHE A 80 -0.56 -3.22 -5.59
C PHE A 80 -0.03 -4.67 -5.53
N ALA A 81 1.21 -4.89 -5.12
CA ALA A 81 1.72 -6.22 -4.81
C ALA A 81 1.15 -6.82 -3.51
N LEU A 82 0.50 -5.99 -2.69
CA LEU A 82 -0.08 -6.39 -1.40
C LEU A 82 -1.55 -6.77 -1.56
N SER A 83 -2.07 -7.54 -0.60
CA SER A 83 -3.50 -7.84 -0.51
C SER A 83 -4.31 -6.55 -0.34
N GLU A 84 -5.56 -6.53 -0.77
CA GLU A 84 -6.43 -5.36 -0.71
C GLU A 84 -6.59 -4.82 0.72
N ALA A 85 -6.67 -5.72 1.71
CA ALA A 85 -6.75 -5.35 3.13
C ALA A 85 -5.55 -4.51 3.60
N HIS A 86 -4.36 -4.78 3.07
CA HIS A 86 -3.13 -4.08 3.41
C HIS A 86 -2.91 -2.81 2.57
N ARG A 87 -3.34 -2.77 1.32
CA ARG A 87 -3.16 -1.62 0.42
C ARG A 87 -3.66 -0.32 1.05
N ARG A 88 -4.85 -0.33 1.64
CA ARG A 88 -5.46 0.85 2.24
C ARG A 88 -4.60 1.46 3.35
N ARG A 89 -3.88 0.64 4.11
CA ARG A 89 -3.07 1.08 5.26
C ARG A 89 -1.65 1.46 4.86
N LEU A 90 -1.09 0.79 3.84
CA LEU A 90 0.30 0.95 3.42
C LEU A 90 0.51 1.93 2.26
N ARG A 91 -0.56 2.43 1.64
CA ARG A 91 -0.45 3.44 0.57
C ARG A 91 -0.10 4.84 1.06
N THR A 92 -0.20 5.10 2.37
CA THR A 92 0.13 6.39 3.00
C THR A 92 1.04 6.17 4.19
N VAL A 93 1.70 7.23 4.65
CA VAL A 93 2.63 7.20 5.80
C VAL A 93 2.02 7.78 7.08
N ASN A 94 0.70 7.76 7.21
CA ASN A 94 -0.02 8.37 8.34
C ASN A 94 0.47 7.88 9.71
N GLY A 95 0.87 6.61 9.83
CA GLY A 95 1.43 6.07 11.07
C GLY A 95 2.72 6.79 11.47
N LEU A 96 3.65 6.95 10.53
CA LEU A 96 4.90 7.67 10.76
C LEU A 96 4.69 9.17 10.99
N GLU A 97 3.72 9.78 10.31
CA GLU A 97 3.37 11.18 10.52
C GLU A 97 2.91 11.43 11.96
N ARG A 98 2.07 10.56 12.52
CA ARG A 98 1.65 10.64 13.93
C ARG A 98 2.82 10.53 14.90
N VAL A 99 3.74 9.59 14.66
CA VAL A 99 4.97 9.46 15.48
C VAL A 99 5.78 10.74 15.42
N ASN A 100 6.01 11.26 14.21
CA ASN A 100 6.76 12.50 14.03
C ASN A 100 6.08 13.72 14.69
N GLU A 101 4.75 13.80 14.63
CA GLU A 101 3.98 14.86 15.31
C GLU A 101 4.12 14.77 16.82
N GLU A 102 4.03 13.57 17.39
CA GLU A 102 4.18 13.34 18.81
C GLU A 102 5.60 13.64 19.30
N LEU A 103 6.63 13.16 18.55
CA LEU A 103 8.00 13.53 18.85
C LEU A 103 8.22 15.04 18.81
N LYS A 104 7.73 15.73 17.79
CA LYS A 104 7.80 17.19 17.70
C LYS A 104 7.07 17.89 18.84
N ARG A 105 5.90 17.39 19.23
CA ARG A 105 5.11 17.95 20.33
C ARG A 105 5.89 17.89 21.64
N ARG A 106 6.43 16.71 21.98
CA ARG A 106 7.15 16.50 23.24
C ARG A 106 8.53 17.17 23.26
N THR A 107 9.26 17.16 22.14
CA THR A 107 10.56 17.84 22.06
C THR A 107 10.45 19.37 22.11
N ARG A 108 9.34 19.95 21.61
CA ARG A 108 9.10 21.40 21.72
C ARG A 108 8.89 21.88 23.15
N VAL A 109 8.34 21.05 24.03
CA VAL A 109 8.15 21.39 25.46
C VAL A 109 9.51 21.50 26.16
N ALA A 110 10.50 20.73 25.73
CA ALA A 110 11.85 20.75 26.32
C ALA A 110 12.73 21.88 25.77
N THR A 111 12.21 22.86 25.10
CA THR A 111 12.74 24.08 24.44
C THR A 111 14.26 24.18 24.24
N LEU A 112 15.10 23.60 25.10
CA LEU A 112 16.56 23.63 25.02
C LEU A 112 17.15 22.28 25.47
N PHE A 113 17.96 21.68 24.61
CA PHE A 113 18.72 20.49 24.97
C PHE A 113 20.18 20.88 25.20
N PRO A 114 20.77 20.49 26.34
CA PRO A 114 22.17 20.86 26.65
C PRO A 114 23.18 20.21 25.70
N ASN A 115 22.82 19.07 25.09
CA ASN A 115 23.66 18.38 24.11
C ASN A 115 22.81 17.36 23.31
N GLU A 116 23.39 16.84 22.23
CA GLU A 116 22.78 15.83 21.35
C GLU A 116 22.40 14.56 22.11
N ALA A 117 23.24 14.11 23.04
CA ALA A 117 22.99 12.90 23.81
C ALA A 117 21.72 12.99 24.67
N SER A 118 21.38 14.18 25.18
CA SER A 118 20.13 14.39 25.95
C SER A 118 18.90 14.37 25.03
N LEU A 119 18.99 14.91 23.83
CA LEU A 119 17.96 14.82 22.81
C LEU A 119 17.74 13.36 22.38
N LEU A 120 18.79 12.63 22.06
CA LEU A 120 18.72 11.22 21.67
C LEU A 120 18.10 10.36 22.78
N ARG A 121 18.46 10.55 24.04
CA ARG A 121 17.80 9.83 25.16
C ARG A 121 16.30 10.08 25.21
N LEU A 122 15.86 11.33 25.08
CA LEU A 122 14.43 11.63 25.06
C LEU A 122 13.73 10.99 23.87
N VAL A 123 14.27 11.14 22.65
CA VAL A 123 13.68 10.57 21.44
C VAL A 123 13.63 9.04 21.52
N SER A 124 14.69 8.39 22.04
CA SER A 124 14.73 6.93 22.22
C SER A 124 13.69 6.47 23.24
N ALA A 125 13.52 7.17 24.37
CA ALA A 125 12.50 6.84 25.36
C ALA A 125 11.08 6.99 24.78
N LEU A 126 10.82 8.07 24.04
CA LEU A 126 9.52 8.30 23.40
C LEU A 126 9.20 7.25 22.33
N THR A 127 10.19 6.85 21.55
CA THR A 127 9.99 5.82 20.53
C THR A 127 9.78 4.43 21.14
N ALA A 128 10.43 4.12 22.27
CA ALA A 128 10.19 2.90 23.04
C ALA A 128 8.75 2.86 23.60
N GLU A 129 8.31 3.97 24.25
CA GLU A 129 6.94 4.11 24.76
C GLU A 129 5.89 3.90 23.64
N ILE A 130 6.07 4.55 22.48
CA ILE A 130 5.17 4.39 21.34
C ILE A 130 5.19 2.95 20.79
N SER A 131 6.36 2.29 20.78
CA SER A 131 6.49 0.90 20.35
C SER A 131 5.72 -0.05 21.26
N GLU A 132 5.84 0.12 22.59
CA GLU A 132 5.10 -0.66 23.58
C GLU A 132 3.58 -0.44 23.47
N GLU A 133 3.13 0.81 23.25
CA GLU A 133 1.73 1.11 22.99
C GLU A 133 1.23 0.38 21.71
N TRP A 134 2.04 0.31 20.66
CA TRP A 134 1.66 -0.37 19.42
C TRP A 134 1.62 -1.89 19.56
N GLU A 135 2.49 -2.48 20.38
CA GLU A 135 2.50 -3.92 20.65
C GLU A 135 1.26 -4.35 21.45
N THR A 136 0.79 -3.50 22.36
CA THR A 136 -0.38 -3.79 23.23
C THR A 136 -1.70 -3.34 22.62
N ALA A 137 -1.67 -2.47 21.61
CA ALA A 137 -2.86 -1.95 20.94
C ALA A 137 -3.42 -2.96 19.91
N ARG A 138 -4.58 -2.60 19.33
CA ARG A 138 -5.19 -3.36 18.25
C ARG A 138 -4.23 -3.44 17.05
N ALA A 139 -3.94 -4.67 16.58
CA ALA A 139 -3.07 -4.92 15.44
C ALA A 139 -3.44 -4.05 14.23
N TYR A 140 -2.48 -3.26 13.76
CA TYR A 140 -2.66 -2.38 12.59
C TYR A 140 -2.68 -3.16 11.29
N LEU A 141 -1.84 -4.20 11.20
CA LEU A 141 -1.77 -5.15 10.10
C LEU A 141 -1.80 -6.56 10.68
N THR A 142 -2.66 -7.41 10.12
CA THR A 142 -2.65 -8.85 10.38
C THR A 142 -2.03 -9.51 9.15
N MET A 143 -0.84 -10.07 9.32
CA MET A 143 -0.20 -10.85 8.26
C MET A 143 -0.83 -12.24 8.28
N PRO A 144 -1.26 -12.80 7.14
CA PRO A 144 -1.65 -14.20 7.08
C PRO A 144 -0.43 -15.07 7.44
N ASP A 145 -0.64 -16.09 8.24
CA ASP A 145 0.41 -17.07 8.54
C ASP A 145 0.82 -17.76 7.23
N GLU A 146 2.10 -17.73 6.89
CA GLU A 146 2.67 -18.32 5.67
C GLU A 146 2.41 -19.85 5.57
N THR A 147 1.96 -20.48 6.64
CA THR A 147 1.63 -21.90 6.73
C THR A 147 0.29 -22.28 6.08
N GLN A 148 -0.56 -21.35 5.69
CA GLN A 148 -1.89 -21.66 5.12
C GLN A 148 -1.97 -21.62 3.59
N GLU A 149 -0.92 -21.23 2.87
CA GLU A 149 -0.94 -21.16 1.40
C GLU A 149 -0.62 -22.47 0.65
N THR A 150 -0.34 -23.60 1.37
CA THR A 150 0.07 -24.84 0.70
C THR A 150 -1.00 -25.93 0.62
N ASP A 151 -2.25 -25.69 1.03
CA ASP A 151 -3.31 -26.72 0.95
C ASP A 151 -4.53 -26.32 0.11
N SER A 152 -4.29 -25.68 -1.05
CA SER A 152 -5.29 -25.61 -2.11
C SER A 152 -5.04 -26.70 -3.17
N ARG A 153 -4.86 -27.94 -2.72
CA ARG A 153 -5.00 -29.09 -3.61
C ARG A 153 -6.50 -29.26 -3.90
N PRO A 154 -6.92 -29.25 -5.18
CA PRO A 154 -8.31 -29.55 -5.49
C PRO A 154 -8.65 -30.96 -4.97
N PRO A 155 -9.85 -31.18 -4.42
CA PRO A 155 -10.25 -32.50 -3.95
C PRO A 155 -10.17 -33.52 -5.07
N ASP A 156 -9.57 -34.68 -4.80
CA ASP A 156 -9.49 -35.78 -5.74
C ASP A 156 -10.90 -36.15 -6.23
N PRO A 157 -11.07 -36.42 -7.54
CA PRO A 157 -12.37 -36.82 -8.10
C PRO A 157 -12.83 -38.12 -7.43
N PRO A 158 -14.13 -38.28 -7.13
CA PRO A 158 -14.64 -39.44 -6.44
C PRO A 158 -14.28 -40.73 -7.21
N ALA A 159 -13.68 -41.67 -6.49
CA ALA A 159 -13.32 -42.98 -7.02
C ALA A 159 -14.52 -43.63 -7.70
N GLN A 160 -14.45 -43.87 -9.00
CA GLN A 160 -15.45 -44.63 -9.77
C GLN A 160 -15.53 -46.03 -9.16
N ARG A 161 -16.64 -46.35 -8.52
CA ARG A 161 -16.96 -47.70 -8.09
C ARG A 161 -17.03 -48.58 -9.32
N ARG A 162 -16.05 -49.43 -9.52
CA ARG A 162 -16.11 -50.53 -10.50
C ARG A 162 -17.30 -51.37 -10.12
N GLY A 163 -18.29 -51.41 -11.00
CA GLY A 163 -19.45 -52.29 -10.88
C GLY A 163 -19.01 -53.76 -10.84
N SER A 164 -19.44 -54.44 -9.81
CA SER A 164 -19.31 -55.89 -9.70
C SER A 164 -20.21 -56.54 -10.80
N GLU A 165 -19.60 -57.11 -11.84
CA GLU A 165 -20.28 -58.00 -12.80
C GLU A 165 -20.88 -59.18 -12.03
N ARG A 166 -22.21 -59.24 -11.97
CA ARG A 166 -22.94 -60.43 -11.55
C ARG A 166 -22.86 -61.44 -12.68
N LYS A 167 -22.13 -62.52 -12.47
CA LYS A 167 -22.23 -63.76 -13.25
C LYS A 167 -23.68 -64.26 -13.18
N GLN A 168 -24.34 -64.33 -14.33
CA GLN A 168 -25.57 -65.07 -14.50
C GLN A 168 -25.26 -66.59 -14.62
N PRO A 169 -26.02 -67.48 -14.00
CA PRO A 169 -25.94 -68.93 -14.24
C PRO A 169 -26.60 -69.28 -15.52
N ASN A 170 -25.96 -70.20 -16.24
CA ASN A 170 -26.39 -70.79 -17.52
C ASN A 170 -27.54 -71.76 -17.28
N PRO A 171 -28.67 -71.76 -18.04
CA PRO A 171 -29.70 -72.80 -17.99
C PRO A 171 -29.32 -73.96 -18.91
N GLU A 172 -29.50 -75.15 -18.39
CA GLU A 172 -29.67 -76.35 -19.23
C GLU A 172 -31.03 -76.35 -19.93
#